data_152843b368964877d37b0a0b16244280
#
_entry.id   152843b368964877d37b0a0b16244280
#
_cell.length_a   1.000
_cell.length_b   1.000
_cell.length_c   1.000
_cell.angle_alpha   90.00
_cell.angle_beta   90.00
_cell.angle_gamma   90.00
#
_symmetry.space_group_name_H-M   'P 1'
#
loop_
_entity.id
_entity.type
_entity.pdbx_description
1 polymer ?
#
loop_
_entity_poly.entity_id
_entity_poly.type
_entity_poly.pdbx_seq_one_letter_code
_entity_poly.pdbx_strand_id
1 'polypeptide(L)'
;MSRTWRVVIGSDDAGVDYKERLLADLQNDPRVSEVTDAGVSRDEHTDYPHVAVTAARMVADGRADRALLICGTGLGMAISANKVQGVRAVTAHDSYSVERSVLSNNAQVLCMGQRV
;
A
#
# COMPACT_ATOMS: atom_id res chain seq x y z
N MET A 1 -3.28 22.45 13.43
CA MET A 1 -4.02 21.22 13.14
C MET A 1 -3.15 20.25 12.38
N SER A 2 -3.18 19.01 12.78
CA SER A 2 -2.42 17.97 12.10
C SER A 2 -3.11 17.57 10.81
N ARG A 3 -2.31 17.31 9.78
CA ARG A 3 -2.81 16.76 8.54
C ARG A 3 -3.34 15.34 8.77
N THR A 4 -4.42 14.99 8.11
CA THR A 4 -4.90 13.61 8.04
C THR A 4 -4.61 13.02 6.67
N TRP A 5 -4.61 11.70 6.59
CA TRP A 5 -4.20 10.97 5.40
C TRP A 5 -5.32 10.09 4.87
N ARG A 6 -5.49 10.11 3.55
CA ARG A 6 -6.34 9.16 2.83
C ARG A 6 -5.42 8.04 2.33
N VAL A 7 -5.70 6.81 2.76
CA VAL A 7 -4.84 5.66 2.46
C VAL A 7 -5.63 4.63 1.67
N VAL A 8 -5.04 4.10 0.62
CA VAL A 8 -5.55 2.92 -0.06
C VAL A 8 -4.70 1.72 0.34
N ILE A 9 -5.33 0.61 0.68
CA ILE A 9 -4.65 -0.63 1.04
C ILE A 9 -5.09 -1.74 0.10
N GLY A 10 -4.17 -2.61 -0.28
CA GLY A 10 -4.48 -3.75 -1.14
C GLY A 10 -3.50 -4.89 -0.95
N SER A 11 -3.94 -6.08 -1.32
CA SER A 11 -3.11 -7.28 -1.32
C SER A 11 -3.56 -8.23 -2.42
N ASP A 12 -2.67 -9.18 -2.76
CA ASP A 12 -3.10 -10.41 -3.42
C ASP A 12 -3.52 -11.42 -2.35
N ASP A 13 -3.85 -12.65 -2.75
CA ASP A 13 -4.26 -13.68 -1.80
C ASP A 13 -3.16 -14.09 -0.82
N ALA A 14 -1.88 -13.93 -1.18
CA ALA A 14 -0.77 -14.20 -0.26
C ALA A 14 -0.64 -13.16 0.86
N GLY A 15 -1.21 -11.98 0.71
CA GLY A 15 -1.11 -10.89 1.67
C GLY A 15 -2.38 -10.56 2.43
N VAL A 16 -3.43 -11.35 2.28
CA VAL A 16 -4.76 -11.03 2.84
C VAL A 16 -4.75 -10.88 4.36
N ASP A 17 -4.06 -11.73 5.09
CA ASP A 17 -4.04 -11.66 6.55
C ASP A 17 -3.44 -10.35 7.05
N TYR A 18 -2.31 -9.95 6.47
CA TYR A 18 -1.67 -8.68 6.82
C TYR A 18 -2.55 -7.50 6.39
N LYS A 19 -3.16 -7.58 5.21
CA LYS A 19 -4.03 -6.51 4.74
C LYS A 19 -5.19 -6.29 5.71
N GLU A 20 -5.86 -7.35 6.15
CA GLU A 20 -6.99 -7.23 7.05
C GLU A 20 -6.60 -6.65 8.40
N ARG A 21 -5.46 -7.05 8.95
CA ARG A 21 -4.96 -6.51 10.20
C ARG A 21 -4.59 -5.03 10.07
N LEU A 22 -3.88 -4.68 9.01
CA LEU A 22 -3.47 -3.29 8.77
C LEU A 22 -4.66 -2.40 8.43
N LEU A 23 -5.65 -2.92 7.71
CA LEU A 23 -6.89 -2.20 7.44
C LEU A 23 -7.57 -1.81 8.75
N ALA A 24 -7.68 -2.73 9.70
CA ALA A 24 -8.25 -2.44 11.01
C ALA A 24 -7.43 -1.40 11.78
N ASP A 25 -6.11 -1.53 11.76
CA ASP A 25 -5.22 -0.57 12.42
C ASP A 25 -5.36 0.84 11.83
N LEU A 26 -5.44 0.94 10.50
CA LEU A 26 -5.61 2.23 9.82
C LEU A 26 -6.98 2.86 10.11
N GLN A 27 -8.03 2.05 10.15
CA GLN A 27 -9.38 2.53 10.47
C GLN A 27 -9.47 3.10 11.87
N ASN A 28 -8.65 2.64 12.79
CA ASN A 28 -8.61 3.09 14.19
C ASN A 28 -7.55 4.17 14.45
N ASP A 29 -6.81 4.59 13.43
CA ASP A 29 -5.77 5.61 13.59
C ASP A 29 -6.34 7.00 13.30
N PRO A 30 -6.30 7.94 14.28
CA PRO A 30 -6.86 9.27 14.08
C PRO A 30 -6.14 10.11 13.02
N ARG A 31 -4.94 9.71 12.61
CA ARG A 31 -4.20 10.37 11.52
C ARG A 31 -4.72 9.98 10.15
N VAL A 32 -5.54 8.94 10.05
CA VAL A 32 -6.11 8.44 8.81
C VAL A 32 -7.58 8.85 8.74
N SER A 33 -7.91 9.69 7.76
CA SER A 33 -9.27 10.18 7.57
C SER A 33 -10.14 9.24 6.75
N GLU A 34 -9.50 8.45 5.85
CA GLU A 34 -10.21 7.58 4.94
C GLU A 34 -9.30 6.40 4.57
N VAL A 35 -9.84 5.20 4.62
CA VAL A 35 -9.14 4.00 4.14
C VAL A 35 -9.99 3.35 3.06
N THR A 36 -9.39 3.13 1.89
CA THR A 36 -10.03 2.41 0.78
C THR A 36 -9.38 1.04 0.65
N ASP A 37 -10.19 -0.01 0.67
CA ASP A 37 -9.72 -1.38 0.43
C ASP A 37 -9.81 -1.68 -1.06
N ALA A 38 -8.67 -1.81 -1.71
CA ALA A 38 -8.59 -2.11 -3.14
C ALA A 38 -8.65 -3.63 -3.44
N GLY A 39 -8.84 -4.47 -2.42
CA GLY A 39 -8.88 -5.95 -2.56
C GLY A 39 -7.51 -6.55 -2.24
N VAL A 40 -7.37 -7.86 -2.24
CA VAL A 40 -8.48 -8.80 -2.47
C VAL A 40 -9.15 -9.16 -1.14
N SER A 41 -10.37 -9.67 -1.19
CA SER A 41 -11.01 -10.31 -0.04
C SER A 41 -10.56 -11.79 0.02
N ARG A 42 -10.87 -12.47 1.13
CA ARG A 42 -10.40 -13.85 1.37
C ARG A 42 -10.78 -14.83 0.27
N ASP A 43 -11.90 -14.62 -0.38
CA ASP A 43 -12.43 -15.54 -1.40
C ASP A 43 -12.10 -15.10 -2.83
N GLU A 44 -11.35 -14.01 -2.97
CA GLU A 44 -10.93 -13.49 -4.27
C GLU A 44 -9.51 -13.92 -4.61
N HIS A 45 -9.28 -14.18 -5.90
CA HIS A 45 -7.98 -14.53 -6.43
C HIS A 45 -7.66 -13.56 -7.57
N THR A 46 -6.98 -12.47 -7.24
CA THR A 46 -6.51 -11.51 -8.23
C THR A 46 -5.01 -11.35 -8.05
N ASP A 47 -4.27 -11.47 -9.13
CA ASP A 47 -2.82 -11.34 -9.10
C ASP A 47 -2.40 -9.94 -8.67
N TYR A 48 -1.25 -9.86 -8.01
CA TYR A 48 -0.73 -8.62 -7.43
C TYR A 48 -0.63 -7.44 -8.41
N PRO A 49 -0.32 -7.62 -9.72
CA PRO A 49 -0.18 -6.47 -10.60
C PRO A 49 -1.46 -5.65 -10.74
N HIS A 50 -2.62 -6.31 -10.78
CA HIS A 50 -3.90 -5.61 -10.91
C HIS A 50 -4.21 -4.76 -9.68
N VAL A 51 -4.00 -5.31 -8.50
CA VAL A 51 -4.24 -4.60 -7.24
C VAL A 51 -3.24 -3.43 -7.11
N ALA A 52 -1.97 -3.69 -7.41
CA ALA A 52 -0.93 -2.67 -7.32
C ALA A 52 -1.20 -1.48 -8.24
N VAL A 53 -1.58 -1.74 -9.48
CA VAL A 53 -1.86 -0.68 -10.45
C VAL A 53 -3.11 0.11 -10.06
N THR A 54 -4.16 -0.56 -9.58
CA THR A 54 -5.38 0.11 -9.11
C THR A 54 -5.07 1.08 -7.98
N ALA A 55 -4.34 0.63 -6.97
CA ALA A 55 -3.96 1.46 -5.83
C ALA A 55 -3.03 2.61 -6.23
N ALA A 56 -2.04 2.31 -7.06
CA ALA A 56 -1.09 3.32 -7.53
C ALA A 56 -1.78 4.41 -8.35
N ARG A 57 -2.75 4.05 -9.18
CA ARG A 57 -3.55 5.04 -9.93
C ARG A 57 -4.36 5.94 -9.02
N MET A 58 -4.89 5.44 -7.93
CA MET A 58 -5.60 6.26 -6.95
C MET A 58 -4.66 7.33 -6.36
N VAL A 59 -3.42 6.95 -6.08
CA VAL A 59 -2.42 7.92 -5.60
C VAL A 59 -2.05 8.94 -6.70
N ALA A 60 -1.79 8.47 -7.90
CA ALA A 60 -1.43 9.34 -9.03
C ALA A 60 -2.53 10.33 -9.36
N ASP A 61 -3.80 9.92 -9.25
CA ASP A 61 -4.96 10.75 -9.57
C ASP A 61 -5.39 11.68 -8.41
N GLY A 62 -4.72 11.63 -7.28
CA GLY A 62 -5.07 12.45 -6.12
C GLY A 62 -6.28 11.96 -5.33
N ARG A 63 -6.73 10.74 -5.55
CA ARG A 63 -7.85 10.12 -4.81
C ARG A 63 -7.40 9.50 -3.49
N ALA A 64 -6.12 9.24 -3.36
CA ALA A 64 -5.50 8.81 -2.11
C ALA A 64 -4.15 9.51 -1.97
N ASP A 65 -3.68 9.66 -0.73
CA ASP A 65 -2.39 10.30 -0.46
C ASP A 65 -1.27 9.28 -0.39
N ARG A 66 -1.57 8.09 0.10
CA ARG A 66 -0.60 7.01 0.30
C ARG A 66 -1.26 5.66 0.00
N ALA A 67 -0.43 4.69 -0.35
CA ALA A 67 -0.88 3.31 -0.54
C ALA A 67 0.00 2.35 0.26
N LEU A 68 -0.64 1.30 0.76
CA LEU A 68 0.01 0.20 1.48
C LEU A 68 -0.37 -1.09 0.76
N LEU A 69 0.62 -1.79 0.21
CA LEU A 69 0.40 -2.95 -0.64
C LEU A 69 1.13 -4.18 -0.10
N ILE A 70 0.43 -5.29 0.00
CA ILE A 70 0.97 -6.52 0.58
C ILE A 70 0.83 -7.68 -0.42
N CYS A 71 1.93 -8.39 -0.66
CA CYS A 71 1.93 -9.68 -1.34
C CYS A 71 2.80 -10.65 -0.55
N GLY A 72 3.32 -11.68 -1.16
CA GLY A 72 4.19 -12.63 -0.45
C GLY A 72 5.53 -12.03 -0.03
N THR A 73 6.14 -11.20 -0.89
CA THR A 73 7.45 -10.58 -0.65
C THR A 73 7.42 -9.06 -0.67
N GLY A 74 6.39 -8.46 -1.24
CA GLY A 74 6.33 -7.02 -1.49
C GLY A 74 7.03 -6.58 -2.77
N LEU A 75 7.83 -7.45 -3.37
CA LEU A 75 8.65 -7.09 -4.54
C LEU A 75 7.81 -6.85 -5.79
N GLY A 76 6.91 -7.79 -6.09
CA GLY A 76 6.02 -7.67 -7.25
C GLY A 76 5.08 -6.50 -7.16
N MET A 77 4.55 -6.22 -5.97
CA MET A 77 3.71 -5.04 -5.73
C MET A 77 4.47 -3.75 -6.07
N ALA A 78 5.71 -3.62 -5.59
CA ALA A 78 6.52 -2.44 -5.84
C ALA A 78 6.85 -2.27 -7.33
N ILE A 79 7.25 -3.35 -7.99
CA ILE A 79 7.54 -3.32 -9.42
C ILE A 79 6.31 -2.86 -10.21
N SER A 80 5.16 -3.43 -9.91
CA SER A 80 3.92 -3.12 -10.62
C SER A 80 3.44 -1.68 -10.36
N ALA A 81 3.47 -1.24 -9.11
CA ALA A 81 3.07 0.12 -8.75
C ALA A 81 3.97 1.17 -9.41
N ASN A 82 5.27 0.91 -9.53
CA ASN A 82 6.20 1.84 -10.16
C ASN A 82 6.00 1.99 -11.67
N LYS A 83 5.19 1.15 -12.30
CA LYS A 83 4.84 1.31 -13.70
C LYS A 83 3.80 2.41 -13.92
N VAL A 84 3.15 2.87 -12.87
CA VAL A 84 2.22 4.00 -12.94
C VAL A 84 3.00 5.30 -12.86
N GLN A 85 2.83 6.15 -13.86
CA GLN A 85 3.54 7.41 -13.92
C GLN A 85 3.23 8.30 -12.72
N GLY A 86 4.25 8.89 -12.13
CA GLY A 86 4.12 9.78 -10.99
C GLY A 86 4.12 9.10 -9.63
N VAL A 87 4.25 7.77 -9.59
CA VAL A 87 4.24 6.98 -8.36
C VAL A 87 5.64 6.47 -8.04
N ARG A 88 6.00 6.55 -6.77
CA ARG A 88 7.23 5.95 -6.22
C ARG A 88 6.84 4.93 -5.18
N ALA A 89 7.09 3.66 -5.48
CA ALA A 89 6.81 2.54 -4.60
C ALA A 89 8.11 1.87 -4.17
N VAL A 90 8.16 1.48 -2.91
CA VAL A 90 9.31 0.82 -2.31
C VAL A 90 8.87 -0.41 -1.54
N THR A 91 9.78 -1.37 -1.38
CA THR A 91 9.59 -2.50 -0.49
C THR A 91 10.47 -2.30 0.74
N ALA A 92 9.87 -2.27 1.93
CA ALA A 92 10.63 -2.09 3.17
C ALA A 92 9.91 -2.76 4.34
N HIS A 93 10.70 -3.32 5.27
CA HIS A 93 10.20 -4.07 6.41
C HIS A 93 10.78 -3.59 7.76
N ASP A 94 11.56 -2.53 7.76
CA ASP A 94 12.13 -1.95 8.96
C ASP A 94 11.80 -0.47 9.05
N SER A 95 11.75 0.07 10.26
CA SER A 95 11.32 1.46 10.47
C SER A 95 12.27 2.47 9.85
N TYR A 96 13.55 2.20 9.85
CA TYR A 96 14.52 3.14 9.26
C TYR A 96 14.32 3.26 7.74
N SER A 97 14.23 2.13 7.05
CA SER A 97 14.02 2.14 5.59
C SER A 97 12.68 2.76 5.21
N VAL A 98 11.61 2.50 5.98
CA VAL A 98 10.31 3.11 5.74
C VAL A 98 10.40 4.64 5.89
N GLU A 99 11.02 5.12 6.95
CA GLU A 99 11.22 6.56 7.16
C GLU A 99 12.01 7.19 6.01
N ARG A 100 13.13 6.55 5.61
CA ARG A 100 13.94 7.09 4.51
C ARG A 100 13.24 7.04 3.16
N SER A 101 12.35 6.08 2.95
CA SER A 101 11.59 6.02 1.72
C SER A 101 10.75 7.28 1.50
N VAL A 102 10.23 7.86 2.57
CA VAL A 102 9.47 9.12 2.51
C VAL A 102 10.41 10.33 2.50
N LEU A 103 11.30 10.42 3.49
CA LEU A 103 12.12 11.62 3.69
C LEU A 103 13.21 11.78 2.63
N SER A 104 13.81 10.68 2.17
CA SER A 104 14.85 10.73 1.15
C SER A 104 14.34 10.52 -0.27
N ASN A 105 13.32 9.70 -0.44
CA ASN A 105 12.89 9.23 -1.76
C ASN A 105 11.51 9.73 -2.18
N ASN A 106 10.79 10.39 -1.30
CA ASN A 106 9.43 10.88 -1.56
C ASN A 106 8.51 9.77 -2.09
N ALA A 107 8.57 8.58 -1.46
CA ALA A 107 7.73 7.46 -1.84
C ALA A 107 6.32 7.64 -1.27
N GLN A 108 5.32 7.33 -2.06
CA GLN A 108 3.92 7.37 -1.64
C GLN A 108 3.36 5.97 -1.39
N VAL A 109 4.02 4.95 -1.90
CA VAL A 109 3.54 3.56 -1.85
C VAL A 109 4.54 2.71 -1.11
N LEU A 110 4.10 2.10 -0.02
CA LEU A 110 4.89 1.15 0.76
C LEU A 110 4.38 -0.26 0.46
N CYS A 111 5.30 -1.14 0.09
CA CYS A 111 5.01 -2.54 -0.19
C CYS A 111 5.73 -3.42 0.82
N MET A 112 5.06 -4.49 1.25
CA MET A 112 5.64 -5.44 2.18
C MET A 112 5.16 -6.85 1.89
N GLY A 113 5.87 -7.83 2.43
CA GLY A 113 5.58 -9.23 2.23
C GLY A 113 5.10 -9.92 3.48
N GLN A 114 3.97 -10.62 3.37
CA GLN A 114 3.45 -11.40 4.49
C GLN A 114 4.35 -12.57 4.86
N ARG A 115 5.17 -13.04 3.92
CA ARG A 115 6.10 -14.16 4.12
C ARG A 115 7.49 -13.73 4.59
N VAL A 116 7.70 -12.46 4.76
CA VAL A 116 8.99 -11.92 5.20
C VAL A 116 9.04 -11.78 6.71
#